data_1a4e6154009b64e3652b05303e92fd5f
#
_entry.id   1a4e6154009b64e3652b05303e92fd5f
#
_cell.length_a   1.000
_cell.length_b   1.000
_cell.length_c   1.000
_cell.angle_alpha   90.00
_cell.angle_beta   90.00
_cell.angle_gamma   90.00
#
_symmetry.space_group_name_H-M   'P 1'
#
loop_
_entity.id
_entity.type
_entity.pdbx_description
1 polymer ?
#
loop_
_entity_poly.entity_id
_entity_poly.type
_entity_poly.pdbx_seq_one_letter_code
_entity_poly.pdbx_strand_id
1 'polypeptide(L)' 'MPLIHVLNASPSSTKKKRQLLAALTATYAEVMEIRPDTIRVILHELPRENWSVAGITLADSGQNESV' A
#
# COMPACT_ATOMS: atom_id res chain seq x y z
N MET A 1 -5.24 2.15 -18.85
CA MET A 1 -4.03 2.12 -18.02
C MET A 1 -4.46 2.13 -16.56
N PRO A 2 -4.39 0.95 -15.82
CA PRO A 2 -4.79 0.92 -14.41
C PRO A 2 -3.77 1.59 -13.49
N LEU A 3 -4.28 2.18 -12.42
CA LEU A 3 -3.48 2.79 -11.38
C LEU A 3 -3.96 2.24 -10.04
N ILE A 4 -3.03 1.69 -9.27
CA ILE A 4 -3.32 1.14 -7.94
C ILE A 4 -2.64 2.03 -6.91
N HIS A 5 -3.41 2.52 -5.96
CA HIS A 5 -2.89 3.26 -4.82
C HIS A 5 -2.98 2.41 -3.58
N VAL A 6 -1.85 2.23 -2.90
CA VAL A 6 -1.81 1.58 -1.59
C VAL A 6 -1.51 2.66 -0.56
N LEU A 7 -2.38 2.80 0.42
CA LEU A 7 -2.19 3.72 1.54
C LEU A 7 -1.86 2.89 2.77
N ASN A 8 -0.74 3.21 3.41
CA ASN A 8 -0.24 2.42 4.53
C ASN A 8 0.28 3.35 5.62
N ALA A 9 -0.03 3.03 6.87
CA ALA A 9 0.42 3.82 8.01
C ALA A 9 1.62 3.20 8.73
N SER A 10 2.21 2.16 8.15
CA SER A 10 3.39 1.49 8.71
C SER A 10 4.56 1.59 7.74
N PRO A 11 5.75 1.95 8.22
CA PRO A 11 6.92 1.97 7.35
C PRO A 11 7.37 0.55 6.99
N SER A 12 7.92 0.41 5.80
CA SER A 12 8.46 -0.86 5.32
C SER A 12 9.85 -0.66 4.74
N SER A 13 10.64 -1.72 4.73
CA SER A 13 11.96 -1.68 4.11
C SER A 13 11.84 -1.51 2.60
N THR A 14 12.88 -0.98 1.98
CA THR A 14 12.93 -0.84 0.53
C THR A 14 12.73 -2.19 -0.16
N LYS A 15 13.30 -3.24 0.41
CA LYS A 15 13.16 -4.59 -0.14
C LYS A 15 11.71 -5.05 -0.16
N LYS A 16 10.99 -4.85 0.96
CA LYS A 16 9.59 -5.24 1.05
C LYS A 16 8.71 -4.40 0.12
N LYS A 17 9.01 -3.12 0.00
CA LYS A 17 8.28 -2.25 -0.94
C LYS A 17 8.41 -2.75 -2.37
N ARG A 18 9.63 -3.10 -2.79
CA ARG A 18 9.87 -3.64 -4.13
C ARG A 18 9.09 -4.92 -4.35
N GLN A 19 9.10 -5.82 -3.38
CA GLN A 19 8.37 -7.08 -3.47
C GLN A 19 6.87 -6.86 -3.59
N LEU A 20 6.33 -5.96 -2.77
CA LEU A 20 4.91 -5.66 -2.78
C LEU A 20 4.48 -5.05 -4.12
N LEU A 21 5.20 -4.05 -4.59
CA LEU A 21 4.87 -3.39 -5.85
C LEU A 21 4.93 -4.36 -7.03
N ALA A 22 5.93 -5.24 -7.04
CA ALA A 22 6.06 -6.26 -8.08
C ALA A 22 4.92 -7.28 -8.00
N ALA A 23 4.57 -7.73 -6.80
CA ALA A 23 3.51 -8.73 -6.61
C ALA A 23 2.14 -8.18 -7.00
N LEU A 24 1.84 -6.94 -6.62
CA LEU A 24 0.58 -6.30 -6.98
C LEU A 24 0.46 -6.15 -8.50
N THR A 25 1.53 -5.73 -9.15
CA THR A 25 1.56 -5.61 -10.60
C THR A 25 1.31 -6.95 -11.27
N ALA A 26 2.04 -7.98 -10.85
CA ALA A 26 1.94 -9.31 -11.46
C ALA A 26 0.54 -9.91 -11.28
N THR A 27 -0.02 -9.79 -10.09
CA THR A 27 -1.35 -10.33 -9.80
C THR A 27 -2.43 -9.61 -10.60
N TYR A 28 -2.36 -8.29 -10.64
CA TYR A 28 -3.33 -7.53 -11.41
C TYR A 28 -3.26 -7.88 -12.90
N ALA A 29 -2.06 -7.96 -13.45
CA ALA A 29 -1.85 -8.31 -14.85
C ALA A 29 -2.41 -9.69 -15.18
N GLU A 30 -2.18 -10.66 -14.30
CA GLU A 30 -2.65 -12.02 -14.48
C GLU A 30 -4.18 -12.10 -14.46
N VAL A 31 -4.80 -11.52 -13.44
CA VAL A 31 -6.26 -11.59 -13.28
C VAL A 31 -6.97 -10.85 -14.40
N MET A 32 -6.47 -9.69 -14.78
CA MET A 32 -7.11 -8.86 -15.80
C MET A 32 -6.66 -9.19 -17.22
N GLU A 33 -5.71 -10.09 -17.37
CA GLU A 33 -5.18 -10.53 -18.66
C GLU A 33 -4.68 -9.35 -19.50
N ILE A 34 -3.89 -8.48 -18.87
CA ILE A 34 -3.28 -7.32 -19.52
C ILE A 34 -1.77 -7.35 -19.31
N ARG A 35 -1.06 -6.55 -20.09
CA ARG A 35 0.39 -6.48 -19.99
C ARG A 35 0.80 -5.73 -18.72
N PRO A 36 1.79 -6.24 -17.98
CA PRO A 36 2.22 -5.58 -16.75
C PRO A 36 2.82 -4.18 -16.97
N ASP A 37 3.36 -3.89 -18.14
CA ASP A 37 3.94 -2.60 -18.44
C ASP A 37 2.91 -1.47 -18.56
N THR A 38 1.61 -1.81 -18.55
CA THR A 38 0.53 -0.82 -18.56
C THR A 38 0.06 -0.45 -17.15
N ILE A 39 0.56 -1.13 -16.12
CA ILE A 39 0.06 -0.99 -14.75
C ILE A 39 0.97 -0.06 -13.96
N ARG A 40 0.36 0.86 -13.21
CA ARG A 40 1.09 1.71 -12.28
C ARG A 40 0.62 1.43 -10.86
N VAL A 41 1.57 1.31 -9.93
CA VAL A 41 1.27 1.09 -8.53
C VAL A 41 2.03 2.14 -7.73
N ILE A 42 1.33 2.84 -6.85
CA ILE A 42 1.93 3.85 -5.99
C ILE A 42 1.67 3.48 -4.54
N LEU A 43 2.74 3.44 -3.76
CA LEU A 43 2.67 3.17 -2.33
C LEU A 43 2.84 4.48 -1.57
N HIS A 44 1.85 4.81 -0.74
CA HIS A 44 1.88 5.97 0.14
C HIS A 44 2.07 5.50 1.58
N GLU A 45 3.17 5.89 2.19
CA GLU A 45 3.39 5.66 3.61
C GLU A 45 3.03 6.94 4.36
N LEU A 46 2.01 6.86 5.19
CA LEU A 46 1.47 8.01 5.91
C LEU A 46 1.87 7.96 7.37
N PRO A 47 2.13 9.13 7.98
CA PRO A 47 2.34 9.17 9.41
C PRO A 47 1.09 8.71 10.17
N ARG A 48 1.29 8.02 11.28
CA ARG A 48 0.17 7.50 12.08
C ARG A 48 -0.70 8.63 12.65
N GLU A 49 -0.13 9.80 12.83
CA GLU A 49 -0.87 11.00 13.28
C GLU A 49 -1.82 11.54 12.20
N ASN A 50 -1.65 11.13 10.95
CA ASN A 50 -2.50 11.55 9.83
C ASN A 50 -3.58 10.54 9.49
N TRP A 51 -3.70 9.47 10.27
CA TRP A 51 -4.65 8.40 10.01
C TRP A 51 -5.52 8.22 11.24
N SER A 52 -6.81 8.39 11.09
CA SER A 52 -7.72 8.24 12.22
C SER A 52 -8.78 7.17 11.94
N VAL A 53 -9.23 6.56 13.03
CA VAL A 53 -10.39 5.68 13.03
C VAL A 53 -11.33 6.22 14.08
N ALA A 54 -12.56 6.55 13.67
CA ALA A 54 -13.56 7.17 14.55
C ALA A 54 -13.07 8.47 15.21
N GLY A 55 -12.23 9.23 14.48
CA GLY A 55 -11.71 10.50 14.95
C GLY A 55 -10.50 10.42 15.87
N ILE A 56 -10.00 9.21 16.15
CA ILE A 56 -8.83 9.01 16.99
C ILE A 56 -7.68 8.56 16.11
N THR A 57 -6.55 9.26 16.17
CA THR A 57 -5.40 8.90 15.34
C THR A 57 -4.82 7.57 15.75
N LEU A 58 -4.15 6.89 14.82
CA LEU A 58 -3.46 5.65 15.15
C LEU A 58 -2.34 5.90 16.16
N ALA A 59 -1.70 7.06 16.11
CA ALA A 59 -0.67 7.44 17.08
C ALA A 59 -1.23 7.47 18.50
N ASP A 60 -2.46 7.96 18.67
CA ASP A 60 -3.08 8.08 19.99
C ASP A 60 -3.82 6.82 20.43
N SER A 61 -4.31 6.03 19.49
CA SER A 61 -5.11 4.85 19.82
C SER A 61 -4.28 3.66 20.29
N GLY A 62 -2.99 3.66 19.99
CA GLY A 62 -2.13 2.53 20.29
C GLY A 62 -2.38 1.30 19.42
N GLN A 63 -3.12 1.43 18.35
CA GLN A 63 -3.37 0.31 17.44
C GLN A 63 -2.10 -0.16 16.75
N ASN A 64 -2.02 -1.47 16.56
CA ASN A 64 -0.90 -2.10 15.88
C ASN A 64 -1.26 -2.37 14.43
N GLU A 65 -0.55 -1.71 13.52
CA GLU A 65 -0.78 -1.82 12.09
C GLU A 65 -0.38 -3.17 11.50
N SER A 66 0.41 -3.94 12.21
CA SER A 66 0.92 -5.20 11.68
C SER A 66 -0.03 -6.37 11.84
N VAL A 67 -1.15 -6.13 12.44
CA VAL A 67 -2.15 -7.18 12.67
C VAL A 67 -2.93 -7.50 11.41
#